data_595b8028b62dadf8744f1916517c741a
#
_entry.id   595b8028b62dadf8744f1916517c741a
#
_cell.length_a   1.000
_cell.length_b   1.000
_cell.length_c   1.000
_cell.angle_alpha   90.00
_cell.angle_beta   90.00
_cell.angle_gamma   90.00
#
_symmetry.space_group_name_H-M   'P 1'
#
loop_
_entity.id
_entity.type
_entity.pdbx_description
1 polymer ?
#
loop_
_entity_poly.entity_id
_entity_poly.type
_entity_poly.pdbx_seq_one_letter_code
_entity_poly.pdbx_strand_id
1 'polypeptide(L)'
;MTAPHIIDPAGMLGEALSQASPDLMRSLLQHVINALLSADADAVCGAQWGQQDPQRHTQRNGYRHRPLDTRVGTIDVAIPKLRSGTYFPEWLLQRRKRSESALITVVADCYLAGVSTRRMDKLVKTLGITGLSKSQVSRMAADLDEHVDQFRNRPLHDAGPFTFVAADALTMKVREGGRVVSCAVLVATGVNNDGHREVLGVRVSTSETAPAWKEFFSDLVARGLTGVRLVTSDAHLGLVEAIAANLPGATWQRCRTHYAANLMSVTPKALWPAVKAMLHSVYDQPDAASVNAQYDRLLDYVNDKLPAVCDHLDQARADVLAFASFPTGVWTQIWSNNPNERLNREIRRRTDSVGIFPNRQAIIRLVGAVLAEQNDEWAEGRRYLSLDILTKSRLTPQPTQQEDTPLKLSA
;
A
#
# COMPACT_ATOMS: atom_id res chain seq x y z
N MET A 1 -29.54 -12.54 54.73
CA MET A 1 -28.84 -11.27 54.49
C MET A 1 -28.40 -11.28 53.03
N THR A 2 -29.16 -10.62 52.18
CA THR A 2 -28.89 -10.45 50.73
C THR A 2 -27.86 -9.36 50.58
N ALA A 3 -26.74 -9.67 49.91
CA ALA A 3 -25.69 -8.70 49.57
C ALA A 3 -26.26 -7.56 48.72
N PRO A 4 -25.86 -6.30 48.94
CA PRO A 4 -26.31 -5.21 48.08
C PRO A 4 -25.80 -5.42 46.69
N HIS A 5 -26.70 -5.40 45.70
CA HIS A 5 -26.35 -5.35 44.30
C HIS A 5 -25.51 -4.08 44.07
N ILE A 6 -24.21 -4.24 43.86
CA ILE A 6 -23.35 -3.17 43.35
C ILE A 6 -23.77 -2.94 41.89
N ILE A 7 -24.56 -1.90 41.66
CA ILE A 7 -24.88 -1.43 40.31
C ILE A 7 -23.59 -0.89 39.73
N ASP A 8 -23.10 -1.52 38.66
CA ASP A 8 -21.99 -1.00 37.89
C ASP A 8 -22.48 0.19 37.01
N PRO A 9 -22.16 1.44 37.35
CA PRO A 9 -22.64 2.61 36.62
C PRO A 9 -22.07 2.67 35.18
N ALA A 10 -20.89 2.08 34.96
CA ALA A 10 -20.27 2.05 33.66
C ALA A 10 -20.94 1.04 32.71
N GLY A 11 -21.32 -0.13 33.23
CA GLY A 11 -22.09 -1.12 32.50
C GLY A 11 -23.50 -0.61 32.13
N MET A 12 -24.20 0.01 33.06
CA MET A 12 -25.52 0.62 32.81
C MET A 12 -25.44 1.75 31.78
N LEU A 13 -24.41 2.60 31.86
CA LEU A 13 -24.19 3.66 30.86
C LEU A 13 -23.89 3.09 29.52
N GLY A 14 -23.04 2.04 29.41
CA GLY A 14 -22.72 1.35 28.16
C GLY A 14 -23.95 0.71 27.51
N GLU A 15 -24.81 0.08 28.28
CA GLU A 15 -26.05 -0.53 27.79
C GLU A 15 -27.08 0.51 27.35
N ALA A 16 -27.26 1.58 28.11
CA ALA A 16 -28.12 2.70 27.74
C ALA A 16 -27.61 3.42 26.44
N LEU A 17 -26.31 3.57 26.29
CA LEU A 17 -25.70 4.17 25.11
C LEU A 17 -25.80 3.27 23.86
N SER A 18 -25.75 1.94 24.04
CA SER A 18 -25.89 0.99 22.91
C SER A 18 -27.30 0.94 22.34
N GLN A 19 -28.31 1.29 23.14
CA GLN A 19 -29.73 1.35 22.75
C GLN A 19 -30.20 2.76 22.40
N ALA A 20 -29.35 3.77 22.56
CA ALA A 20 -29.71 5.16 22.35
C ALA A 20 -29.93 5.49 20.87
N SER A 21 -30.96 6.28 20.58
CA SER A 21 -31.15 6.81 19.23
C SER A 21 -29.98 7.73 18.81
N PRO A 22 -29.67 7.84 17.52
CA PRO A 22 -28.63 8.77 17.05
C PRO A 22 -28.85 10.22 17.51
N ASP A 23 -30.07 10.65 17.69
CA ASP A 23 -30.40 12.01 18.15
C ASP A 23 -30.11 12.19 19.65
N LEU A 24 -30.35 11.17 20.48
CA LEU A 24 -29.99 11.18 21.87
C LEU A 24 -28.47 11.20 22.05
N MET A 25 -27.75 10.37 21.30
CA MET A 25 -26.29 10.34 21.32
C MET A 25 -25.68 11.67 20.90
N ARG A 26 -26.24 12.31 19.88
CA ARG A 26 -25.83 13.64 19.43
C ARG A 26 -26.05 14.70 20.52
N SER A 27 -27.22 14.71 21.14
CA SER A 27 -27.55 15.64 22.21
C SER A 27 -26.64 15.45 23.42
N LEU A 28 -26.39 14.20 23.85
CA LEU A 28 -25.46 13.91 24.94
C LEU A 28 -24.04 14.37 24.63
N LEU A 29 -23.53 14.06 23.45
CA LEU A 29 -22.18 14.46 23.02
C LEU A 29 -22.06 15.99 23.02
N GLN A 30 -23.06 16.70 22.47
CA GLN A 30 -23.10 18.16 22.46
C GLN A 30 -23.07 18.75 23.89
N HIS A 31 -23.85 18.20 24.81
CA HIS A 31 -23.87 18.66 26.20
C HIS A 31 -22.54 18.42 26.92
N VAL A 32 -21.96 17.22 26.77
CA VAL A 32 -20.66 16.88 27.37
C VAL A 32 -19.54 17.80 26.82
N ILE A 33 -19.48 17.98 25.52
CA ILE A 33 -18.46 18.84 24.89
C ILE A 33 -18.61 20.29 25.37
N ASN A 34 -19.82 20.83 25.40
CA ASN A 34 -20.06 22.20 25.83
C ASN A 34 -19.74 22.37 27.34
N ALA A 35 -19.99 21.36 28.16
CA ALA A 35 -19.61 21.37 29.57
C ALA A 35 -18.07 21.34 29.75
N LEU A 36 -17.36 20.52 28.99
CA LEU A 36 -15.90 20.49 29.01
C LEU A 36 -15.29 21.80 28.55
N LEU A 37 -15.80 22.40 27.48
CA LEU A 37 -15.37 23.74 27.01
C LEU A 37 -15.63 24.84 28.04
N SER A 38 -16.73 24.70 28.78
CA SER A 38 -17.05 25.60 29.88
C SER A 38 -16.04 25.48 31.01
N ALA A 39 -15.72 24.25 31.45
CA ALA A 39 -14.75 24.01 32.50
C ALA A 39 -13.30 24.44 32.09
N ASP A 40 -12.91 24.15 30.86
CA ASP A 40 -11.62 24.57 30.32
C ASP A 40 -11.47 26.09 30.25
N ALA A 41 -12.53 26.78 29.81
CA ALA A 41 -12.56 28.26 29.82
C ALA A 41 -12.59 28.85 31.25
N ASP A 42 -13.16 28.17 32.23
CA ASP A 42 -13.09 28.59 33.66
C ASP A 42 -11.64 28.51 34.17
N ALA A 43 -10.91 27.44 33.83
CA ALA A 43 -9.50 27.33 34.17
C ALA A 43 -8.67 28.47 33.56
N VAL A 44 -8.90 28.80 32.28
CA VAL A 44 -8.24 29.94 31.61
C VAL A 44 -8.63 31.30 32.25
N CYS A 45 -9.88 31.46 32.71
CA CYS A 45 -10.33 32.66 33.37
C CYS A 45 -9.81 32.82 34.80
N GLY A 46 -9.34 31.75 35.43
CA GLY A 46 -8.93 31.71 36.83
C GLY A 46 -10.10 31.68 37.83
N ALA A 47 -11.35 31.54 37.36
CA ALA A 47 -12.54 31.47 38.21
C ALA A 47 -13.75 30.93 37.43
N GLN A 48 -14.68 30.31 38.15
CA GLN A 48 -15.92 29.79 37.56
C GLN A 48 -16.85 30.91 37.07
N TRP A 49 -17.69 30.56 36.12
CA TRP A 49 -18.69 31.50 35.59
C TRP A 49 -19.60 32.02 36.72
N GLY A 50 -19.71 33.36 36.77
CA GLY A 50 -20.58 34.04 37.76
C GLY A 50 -20.01 34.22 39.17
N GLN A 51 -18.84 33.62 39.51
CA GLN A 51 -18.19 33.82 40.82
C GLN A 51 -17.28 35.07 40.77
N GLN A 52 -17.25 35.84 41.87
CA GLN A 52 -16.26 36.91 42.10
C GLN A 52 -15.00 36.26 42.70
N ASP A 53 -13.88 36.39 42.04
CA ASP A 53 -12.58 35.87 42.51
C ASP A 53 -11.49 36.92 42.28
N PRO A 54 -10.71 37.27 43.31
CA PRO A 54 -9.61 38.23 43.18
C PRO A 54 -8.51 37.79 42.22
N GLN A 55 -8.36 36.48 41.97
CA GLN A 55 -7.36 35.88 41.07
C GLN A 55 -7.85 35.75 39.62
N ARG A 56 -9.05 36.22 39.32
CA ARG A 56 -9.62 36.13 37.98
C ARG A 56 -8.82 36.95 36.97
N HIS A 57 -8.31 36.28 35.92
CA HIS A 57 -7.50 36.92 34.87
C HIS A 57 -8.37 37.61 33.80
N THR A 58 -9.52 37.00 33.45
CA THR A 58 -10.43 37.56 32.42
C THR A 58 -11.87 37.06 32.67
N GLN A 59 -12.82 37.63 31.94
CA GLN A 59 -14.23 37.26 32.02
C GLN A 59 -14.72 36.72 30.68
N ARG A 60 -15.68 35.82 30.72
CA ARG A 60 -16.37 35.35 29.53
C ARG A 60 -17.27 36.43 28.96
N ASN A 61 -17.34 36.52 27.64
CA ASN A 61 -18.16 37.47 26.89
C ASN A 61 -18.99 36.74 25.83
N GLY A 62 -19.91 35.85 26.29
CA GLY A 62 -20.76 35.07 25.45
C GLY A 62 -20.04 33.89 24.76
N TYR A 63 -20.66 33.36 23.72
CA TYR A 63 -20.19 32.18 22.99
C TYR A 63 -20.09 32.48 21.49
N ARG A 64 -19.21 31.71 20.83
CA ARG A 64 -19.16 31.60 19.38
C ARG A 64 -19.60 30.21 19.01
N HIS A 65 -20.71 30.07 18.32
CA HIS A 65 -21.24 28.82 17.84
C HIS A 65 -20.47 28.34 16.60
N ARG A 66 -20.11 27.07 16.59
CA ARG A 66 -19.42 26.44 15.46
C ARG A 66 -19.95 25.04 15.27
N PRO A 67 -20.46 24.69 14.08
CA PRO A 67 -20.83 23.30 13.76
C PRO A 67 -19.57 22.43 13.71
N LEU A 68 -19.64 21.25 14.37
CA LEU A 68 -18.64 20.19 14.32
C LEU A 68 -19.32 18.93 13.83
N ASP A 69 -18.83 18.38 12.72
CA ASP A 69 -19.29 17.12 12.15
C ASP A 69 -18.60 15.95 12.88
N THR A 70 -19.40 15.12 13.53
CA THR A 70 -18.95 13.95 14.32
C THR A 70 -19.57 12.66 13.78
N ARG A 71 -19.12 11.52 14.28
CA ARG A 71 -19.66 10.19 13.93
C ARG A 71 -21.14 10.00 14.31
N VAL A 72 -21.65 10.80 15.23
CA VAL A 72 -23.06 10.77 15.65
C VAL A 72 -23.90 11.88 15.02
N GLY A 73 -23.33 12.65 14.10
CA GLY A 73 -23.97 13.78 13.43
C GLY A 73 -23.32 15.11 13.71
N THR A 74 -23.84 16.15 13.08
CA THR A 74 -23.37 17.53 13.31
C THR A 74 -23.87 18.03 14.66
N ILE A 75 -22.95 18.48 15.52
CA ILE A 75 -23.24 19.13 16.80
C ILE A 75 -22.90 20.61 16.73
N ASP A 76 -23.55 21.42 17.56
CA ASP A 76 -23.24 22.84 17.71
C ASP A 76 -22.34 23.06 18.95
N VAL A 77 -21.08 23.40 18.67
CA VAL A 77 -20.07 23.62 19.71
C VAL A 77 -20.09 25.09 20.11
N ALA A 78 -20.46 25.39 21.37
CA ALA A 78 -20.50 26.70 21.95
C ALA A 78 -19.13 27.09 22.56
N ILE A 79 -18.24 27.68 21.77
CA ILE A 79 -16.90 28.09 22.20
C ILE A 79 -16.98 29.37 23.00
N PRO A 80 -16.58 29.40 24.29
CA PRO A 80 -16.59 30.63 25.11
C PRO A 80 -15.69 31.72 24.49
N LYS A 81 -16.18 32.96 24.48
CA LYS A 81 -15.39 34.15 24.15
C LYS A 81 -14.86 34.75 25.44
N LEU A 82 -13.63 35.25 25.42
CA LEU A 82 -13.06 36.01 26.52
C LEU A 82 -13.16 37.52 26.25
N ARG A 83 -13.29 38.31 27.30
CA ARG A 83 -13.33 39.77 27.21
C ARG A 83 -11.95 40.34 26.87
N SER A 84 -10.89 39.72 27.40
CA SER A 84 -9.50 39.99 27.04
C SER A 84 -8.79 38.67 26.73
N GLY A 85 -7.99 38.64 25.65
CA GLY A 85 -7.35 37.45 25.16
C GLY A 85 -8.23 36.63 24.20
N THR A 86 -7.71 35.48 23.76
CA THR A 86 -8.39 34.56 22.87
C THR A 86 -8.39 33.14 23.46
N TYR A 87 -9.55 32.51 23.43
CA TYR A 87 -9.70 31.08 23.78
C TYR A 87 -10.01 30.26 22.53
N PHE A 88 -9.27 29.21 22.34
CA PHE A 88 -9.52 28.21 21.31
C PHE A 88 -9.16 26.80 21.83
N PRO A 89 -10.11 25.85 21.86
CA PRO A 89 -9.90 24.50 22.37
C PRO A 89 -9.13 23.64 21.34
N GLU A 90 -7.80 23.73 21.31
CA GLU A 90 -6.95 22.99 20.35
C GLU A 90 -7.02 21.47 20.56
N TRP A 91 -7.36 21.01 21.77
CA TRP A 91 -7.58 19.62 22.10
C TRP A 91 -8.82 18.99 21.42
N LEU A 92 -9.81 19.83 21.04
CA LEU A 92 -11.06 19.38 20.41
C LEU A 92 -11.16 19.80 18.95
N LEU A 93 -10.72 21.01 18.64
CA LEU A 93 -10.95 21.65 17.37
C LEU A 93 -9.63 21.98 16.68
N GLN A 94 -9.54 21.69 15.40
CA GLN A 94 -8.48 22.22 14.54
C GLN A 94 -8.94 23.54 13.89
N ARG A 95 -8.03 24.51 13.81
CA ARG A 95 -8.32 25.77 13.13
C ARG A 95 -8.70 25.49 11.68
N ARG A 96 -9.84 26.04 11.23
CA ARG A 96 -10.39 25.90 9.87
C ARG A 96 -10.88 24.49 9.48
N LYS A 97 -10.91 23.51 10.38
CA LYS A 97 -11.52 22.19 10.12
C LYS A 97 -12.88 22.10 10.84
N ARG A 98 -13.88 21.56 10.14
CA ARG A 98 -15.25 21.37 10.65
C ARG A 98 -15.50 19.95 11.14
N SER A 99 -14.77 18.98 10.60
CA SER A 99 -14.98 17.56 10.86
C SER A 99 -14.06 17.04 11.96
N GLU A 100 -14.57 16.13 12.79
CA GLU A 100 -13.80 15.36 13.74
C GLU A 100 -12.73 14.53 13.02
N SER A 101 -11.52 14.41 13.57
CA SER A 101 -10.44 13.63 12.96
C SER A 101 -10.84 12.16 12.72
N ALA A 102 -11.57 11.55 13.65
CA ALA A 102 -12.09 10.20 13.50
C ALA A 102 -13.06 10.05 12.31
N LEU A 103 -13.86 11.07 12.00
CA LEU A 103 -14.71 11.05 10.81
C LEU A 103 -13.88 11.15 9.53
N ILE A 104 -12.81 11.94 9.54
CA ILE A 104 -11.88 12.05 8.41
C ILE A 104 -11.26 10.68 8.14
N THR A 105 -10.82 9.96 9.19
CA THR A 105 -10.28 8.59 9.08
C THR A 105 -11.30 7.64 8.48
N VAL A 106 -12.54 7.60 8.98
CA VAL A 106 -13.60 6.73 8.44
C VAL A 106 -13.88 7.03 6.96
N VAL A 107 -13.89 8.31 6.57
CA VAL A 107 -14.10 8.70 5.16
C VAL A 107 -12.92 8.28 4.31
N ALA A 108 -11.68 8.43 4.81
CA ALA A 108 -10.47 7.95 4.13
C ALA A 108 -10.49 6.43 3.97
N ASP A 109 -10.80 5.68 5.02
CA ASP A 109 -10.91 4.22 5.00
C ASP A 109 -12.00 3.73 4.03
N CYS A 110 -13.16 4.37 4.01
CA CYS A 110 -14.20 4.08 3.03
C CYS A 110 -13.72 4.35 1.59
N TYR A 111 -12.97 5.41 1.37
CA TYR A 111 -12.39 5.72 0.07
C TYR A 111 -11.36 4.67 -0.34
N LEU A 112 -10.47 4.28 0.58
CA LEU A 112 -9.48 3.20 0.39
C LEU A 112 -10.14 1.85 0.13
N ALA A 113 -11.28 1.57 0.78
CA ALA A 113 -12.11 0.39 0.52
C ALA A 113 -12.85 0.46 -0.84
N GLY A 114 -12.65 1.52 -1.64
CA GLY A 114 -13.23 1.69 -2.96
C GLY A 114 -14.69 2.17 -2.96
N VAL A 115 -15.16 2.75 -1.85
CA VAL A 115 -16.50 3.35 -1.78
C VAL A 115 -16.52 4.64 -2.61
N SER A 116 -17.39 4.70 -3.63
CA SER A 116 -17.52 5.91 -4.46
C SER A 116 -17.94 7.12 -3.63
N THR A 117 -17.52 8.32 -4.04
CA THR A 117 -17.89 9.59 -3.37
C THR A 117 -19.39 9.77 -3.20
N ARG A 118 -20.22 9.27 -4.14
CA ARG A 118 -21.69 9.27 -4.01
C ARG A 118 -22.20 8.34 -2.90
N ARG A 119 -21.63 7.14 -2.77
CA ARG A 119 -21.97 6.22 -1.69
C ARG A 119 -21.49 6.75 -0.34
N MET A 120 -20.34 7.39 -0.33
CA MET A 120 -19.77 8.04 0.84
C MET A 120 -20.64 9.21 1.32
N ASP A 121 -21.09 10.08 0.42
CA ASP A 121 -22.03 11.17 0.75
C ASP A 121 -23.35 10.61 1.34
N LYS A 122 -23.85 9.49 0.79
CA LYS A 122 -25.02 8.77 1.33
C LYS A 122 -24.75 8.21 2.72
N LEU A 123 -23.58 7.59 2.95
CA LEU A 123 -23.18 7.04 4.25
C LEU A 123 -23.09 8.17 5.31
N VAL A 124 -22.43 9.25 4.98
CA VAL A 124 -22.28 10.42 5.86
C VAL A 124 -23.63 11.03 6.22
N LYS A 125 -24.56 11.11 5.24
CA LYS A 125 -25.94 11.53 5.51
C LYS A 125 -26.69 10.56 6.43
N THR A 126 -26.46 9.26 6.30
CA THR A 126 -27.05 8.26 7.20
C THR A 126 -26.53 8.41 8.63
N LEU A 127 -25.31 8.93 8.82
CA LEU A 127 -24.75 9.30 10.13
C LEU A 127 -25.30 10.65 10.67
N GLY A 128 -26.29 11.24 9.99
CA GLY A 128 -26.92 12.52 10.41
C GLY A 128 -26.08 13.76 10.12
N ILE A 129 -25.07 13.62 9.26
CA ILE A 129 -24.25 14.75 8.79
C ILE A 129 -24.90 15.28 7.52
N THR A 130 -25.12 16.59 7.43
CA THR A 130 -25.86 17.27 6.35
C THR A 130 -25.22 17.15 4.94
N GLY A 131 -24.07 16.46 4.86
CA GLY A 131 -23.30 16.17 3.66
C GLY A 131 -21.87 16.70 3.75
N LEU A 132 -20.98 16.07 3.01
CA LEU A 132 -19.62 16.56 2.83
C LEU A 132 -19.65 17.67 1.76
N SER A 133 -19.20 18.87 2.11
CA SER A 133 -19.02 19.92 1.11
C SER A 133 -17.90 19.54 0.14
N LYS A 134 -17.96 20.03 -1.11
CA LYS A 134 -16.88 19.81 -2.07
C LYS A 134 -15.50 20.20 -1.52
N SER A 135 -15.45 21.27 -0.72
CA SER A 135 -14.21 21.74 -0.09
C SER A 135 -13.70 20.81 1.03
N GLN A 136 -14.58 20.08 1.73
CA GLN A 136 -14.17 19.06 2.70
C GLN A 136 -13.60 17.84 2.01
N VAL A 137 -14.30 17.33 0.99
CA VAL A 137 -13.79 16.20 0.18
C VAL A 137 -12.45 16.55 -0.46
N SER A 138 -12.29 17.77 -0.98
CA SER A 138 -11.02 18.23 -1.56
C SER A 138 -9.88 18.28 -0.54
N ARG A 139 -10.16 18.73 0.70
CA ARG A 139 -9.15 18.74 1.77
C ARG A 139 -8.76 17.35 2.22
N MET A 140 -9.73 16.45 2.40
CA MET A 140 -9.45 15.04 2.72
C MET A 140 -8.61 14.37 1.65
N ALA A 141 -8.90 14.67 0.38
CA ALA A 141 -8.09 14.18 -0.74
C ALA A 141 -6.67 14.76 -0.70
N ALA A 142 -6.49 16.04 -0.33
CA ALA A 142 -5.17 16.65 -0.22
C ALA A 142 -4.38 16.10 0.99
N ASP A 143 -5.01 15.89 2.14
CA ASP A 143 -4.37 15.24 3.31
C ASP A 143 -3.90 13.82 2.96
N LEU A 144 -4.69 13.07 2.18
CA LEU A 144 -4.31 11.73 1.70
C LEU A 144 -3.21 11.79 0.63
N ASP A 145 -3.26 12.79 -0.29
CA ASP A 145 -2.19 13.00 -1.27
C ASP A 145 -0.85 13.27 -0.56
N GLU A 146 -0.84 14.11 0.48
CA GLU A 146 0.36 14.39 1.27
C GLU A 146 0.93 13.12 1.93
N HIS A 147 0.07 12.32 2.55
CA HIS A 147 0.48 11.05 3.16
C HIS A 147 1.06 10.07 2.12
N VAL A 148 0.40 9.92 0.98
CA VAL A 148 0.88 9.08 -0.12
C VAL A 148 2.19 9.60 -0.71
N ASP A 149 2.35 10.92 -0.84
CA ASP A 149 3.58 11.52 -1.35
C ASP A 149 4.76 11.34 -0.38
N GLN A 150 4.53 11.46 0.93
CA GLN A 150 5.53 11.13 1.95
C GLN A 150 5.95 9.65 1.86
N PHE A 151 4.99 8.75 1.75
CA PHE A 151 5.26 7.31 1.58
C PHE A 151 6.04 7.00 0.29
N ARG A 152 5.61 7.54 -0.85
CA ARG A 152 6.24 7.29 -2.16
C ARG A 152 7.68 7.79 -2.25
N ASN A 153 7.94 8.95 -1.66
CA ASN A 153 9.21 9.67 -1.79
C ASN A 153 10.13 9.44 -0.59
N ARG A 154 9.75 8.54 0.34
CA ARG A 154 10.56 8.26 1.51
C ARG A 154 11.96 7.75 1.13
N PRO A 155 13.01 8.09 1.90
CA PRO A 155 14.33 7.52 1.71
C PRO A 155 14.32 6.01 1.93
N LEU A 156 15.14 5.27 1.19
CA LEU A 156 15.26 3.81 1.28
C LEU A 156 16.57 3.37 1.94
N HIS A 157 17.53 4.28 2.14
CA HIS A 157 18.87 3.96 2.64
C HIS A 157 18.86 3.36 4.05
N ASP A 158 17.94 3.80 4.92
CA ASP A 158 17.89 3.34 6.32
C ASP A 158 17.43 1.88 6.46
N ALA A 159 16.59 1.42 5.53
CA ALA A 159 16.07 0.06 5.51
C ALA A 159 16.91 -0.91 4.66
N GLY A 160 17.83 -0.38 3.84
CA GLY A 160 18.71 -1.18 2.96
C GLY A 160 19.84 -1.91 3.71
N PRO A 161 20.57 -2.78 3.02
CA PRO A 161 20.45 -3.14 1.61
C PRO A 161 19.26 -4.05 1.30
N PHE A 162 18.69 -3.89 0.09
CA PHE A 162 17.57 -4.70 -0.40
C PHE A 162 18.07 -5.82 -1.33
N THR A 163 18.35 -6.97 -0.76
CA THR A 163 18.98 -8.09 -1.50
C THR A 163 18.11 -8.62 -2.64
N PHE A 164 16.81 -8.72 -2.42
CA PHE A 164 15.82 -9.23 -3.36
C PHE A 164 14.78 -8.17 -3.64
N VAL A 165 14.53 -7.93 -4.92
CA VAL A 165 13.51 -7.00 -5.41
C VAL A 165 12.57 -7.74 -6.34
N ALA A 166 11.31 -7.38 -6.32
CA ALA A 166 10.32 -7.84 -7.29
C ALA A 166 9.62 -6.63 -7.91
N ALA A 167 9.48 -6.63 -9.23
CA ALA A 167 8.84 -5.54 -9.97
C ALA A 167 7.70 -6.07 -10.83
N ASP A 168 6.63 -5.27 -10.95
CA ASP A 168 5.43 -5.61 -11.71
C ASP A 168 4.69 -4.37 -12.18
N ALA A 169 3.83 -4.52 -13.19
CA ALA A 169 2.99 -3.46 -13.71
C ALA A 169 1.51 -3.86 -13.71
N LEU A 170 0.65 -2.90 -13.36
CA LEU A 170 -0.80 -3.03 -13.44
C LEU A 170 -1.35 -2.06 -14.49
N THR A 171 -2.25 -2.54 -15.34
CA THR A 171 -2.98 -1.67 -16.26
C THR A 171 -4.26 -1.15 -15.62
N MET A 172 -4.48 0.18 -15.67
CA MET A 172 -5.67 0.85 -15.18
C MET A 172 -6.23 1.81 -16.24
N LYS A 173 -7.53 2.14 -16.13
CA LYS A 173 -8.20 3.07 -17.03
C LYS A 173 -8.34 4.44 -16.38
N VAL A 174 -7.99 5.48 -17.14
CA VAL A 174 -8.00 6.88 -16.68
C VAL A 174 -8.60 7.80 -17.75
N ARG A 175 -9.22 8.91 -17.34
CA ARG A 175 -9.70 9.97 -18.24
C ARG A 175 -8.59 10.97 -18.48
N GLU A 176 -8.21 11.15 -19.76
CA GLU A 176 -7.25 12.16 -20.21
C GLU A 176 -7.73 12.78 -21.51
N GLY A 177 -7.71 14.11 -21.61
CA GLY A 177 -8.14 14.82 -22.80
C GLY A 177 -9.57 14.47 -23.27
N GLY A 178 -10.49 14.19 -22.33
CA GLY A 178 -11.87 13.79 -22.63
C GLY A 178 -12.06 12.33 -23.08
N ARG A 179 -11.00 11.54 -23.14
CA ARG A 179 -11.02 10.13 -23.54
C ARG A 179 -10.64 9.21 -22.40
N VAL A 180 -11.05 7.93 -22.50
CA VAL A 180 -10.60 6.88 -21.58
C VAL A 180 -9.41 6.19 -22.21
N VAL A 181 -8.26 6.27 -21.52
CA VAL A 181 -7.02 5.63 -21.95
C VAL A 181 -6.54 4.63 -20.90
N SER A 182 -5.74 3.66 -21.31
CA SER A 182 -5.03 2.77 -20.38
C SER A 182 -3.74 3.44 -19.92
N CYS A 183 -3.38 3.26 -18.66
CA CYS A 183 -2.08 3.67 -18.10
C CYS A 183 -1.47 2.50 -17.34
N ALA A 184 -0.15 2.51 -17.18
CA ALA A 184 0.60 1.53 -16.41
C ALA A 184 0.89 2.07 -15.01
N VAL A 185 0.64 1.24 -13.99
CA VAL A 185 1.04 1.48 -12.61
C VAL A 185 2.20 0.54 -12.30
N LEU A 186 3.40 1.10 -12.21
CA LEU A 186 4.64 0.38 -11.93
C LEU A 186 4.80 0.27 -10.41
N VAL A 187 5.07 -0.92 -9.91
CA VAL A 187 5.25 -1.20 -8.48
C VAL A 187 6.51 -2.02 -8.28
N ALA A 188 7.31 -1.68 -7.29
CA ALA A 188 8.44 -2.47 -6.84
C ALA A 188 8.34 -2.76 -5.35
N THR A 189 8.65 -3.99 -4.97
CA THR A 189 8.78 -4.45 -3.58
C THR A 189 10.17 -5.02 -3.36
N GLY A 190 10.65 -4.98 -2.13
CA GLY A 190 11.97 -5.53 -1.79
C GLY A 190 11.97 -6.18 -0.42
N VAL A 191 13.04 -6.92 -0.13
CA VAL A 191 13.31 -7.45 1.22
C VAL A 191 14.40 -6.61 1.85
N ASN A 192 14.08 -5.95 2.95
CA ASN A 192 14.95 -5.04 3.66
C ASN A 192 16.03 -5.76 4.48
N ASN A 193 16.88 -4.99 5.15
CA ASN A 193 17.97 -5.52 5.97
C ASN A 193 17.50 -6.43 7.11
N ASP A 194 16.31 -6.17 7.65
CA ASP A 194 15.72 -6.94 8.75
C ASP A 194 14.91 -8.16 8.31
N GLY A 195 14.86 -8.42 7.02
CA GLY A 195 14.14 -9.55 6.43
C GLY A 195 12.64 -9.33 6.24
N HIS A 196 12.14 -8.12 6.42
CA HIS A 196 10.76 -7.76 6.10
C HIS A 196 10.60 -7.34 4.64
N ARG A 197 9.40 -7.52 4.11
CA ARG A 197 9.07 -6.94 2.81
C ARG A 197 8.71 -5.48 2.95
N GLU A 198 9.10 -4.71 1.96
CA GLU A 198 8.71 -3.30 1.82
C GLU A 198 8.26 -3.00 0.40
N VAL A 199 7.31 -2.09 0.27
CA VAL A 199 7.00 -1.46 -1.00
C VAL A 199 8.03 -0.36 -1.26
N LEU A 200 8.87 -0.52 -2.27
CA LEU A 200 9.94 0.41 -2.59
C LEU A 200 9.44 1.66 -3.32
N GLY A 201 8.42 1.49 -4.15
CA GLY A 201 7.84 2.62 -4.88
C GLY A 201 6.64 2.24 -5.73
N VAL A 202 5.93 3.30 -6.16
CA VAL A 202 4.82 3.25 -7.10
C VAL A 202 4.90 4.43 -8.06
N ARG A 203 4.71 4.18 -9.36
CA ARG A 203 4.68 5.21 -10.39
C ARG A 203 3.55 4.95 -11.37
N VAL A 204 2.85 6.00 -11.80
CA VAL A 204 1.84 5.92 -12.85
C VAL A 204 2.41 6.52 -14.14
N SER A 205 2.47 5.73 -15.19
CA SER A 205 2.97 6.11 -16.51
C SER A 205 1.87 5.99 -17.56
N THR A 206 2.04 6.65 -18.70
CA THR A 206 1.11 6.57 -19.84
C THR A 206 0.98 5.15 -20.36
N SER A 207 2.09 4.42 -20.41
CA SER A 207 2.19 3.03 -20.84
C SER A 207 3.42 2.38 -20.19
N GLU A 208 3.45 1.07 -20.23
CA GLU A 208 4.61 0.29 -19.79
C GLU A 208 5.67 0.32 -20.89
N THR A 209 6.72 1.10 -20.70
CA THR A 209 7.81 1.31 -21.65
C THR A 209 9.18 1.29 -20.97
N ALA A 210 10.24 1.06 -21.75
CA ALA A 210 11.61 1.10 -21.23
C ALA A 210 11.96 2.46 -20.58
N PRO A 211 11.62 3.63 -21.14
CA PRO A 211 11.84 4.91 -20.46
C PRO A 211 11.10 5.01 -19.12
N ALA A 212 9.85 4.54 -19.05
CA ALA A 212 9.07 4.59 -17.80
C ALA A 212 9.71 3.74 -16.70
N TRP A 213 10.19 2.54 -17.03
CA TRP A 213 10.91 1.67 -16.10
C TRP A 213 12.27 2.24 -15.72
N LYS A 214 13.03 2.81 -16.68
CA LYS A 214 14.32 3.47 -16.40
C LYS A 214 14.15 4.62 -15.41
N GLU A 215 13.21 5.51 -15.63
CA GLU A 215 12.89 6.59 -14.68
C GLU A 215 12.45 6.06 -13.30
N PHE A 216 11.67 4.99 -13.28
CA PHE A 216 11.21 4.39 -12.03
C PHE A 216 12.39 3.84 -11.21
N PHE A 217 13.27 3.03 -11.81
CA PHE A 217 14.45 2.51 -11.11
C PHE A 217 15.46 3.59 -10.76
N SER A 218 15.65 4.60 -11.62
CA SER A 218 16.51 5.75 -11.31
C SER A 218 16.01 6.50 -10.08
N ASP A 219 14.69 6.67 -9.91
CA ASP A 219 14.11 7.26 -8.71
C ASP A 219 14.38 6.40 -7.47
N LEU A 220 14.18 5.07 -7.57
CA LEU A 220 14.46 4.16 -6.45
C LEU A 220 15.93 4.23 -6.02
N VAL A 221 16.86 4.25 -6.97
CA VAL A 221 18.30 4.38 -6.70
C VAL A 221 18.62 5.75 -6.07
N ALA A 222 18.05 6.83 -6.58
CA ALA A 222 18.21 8.17 -6.02
C ALA A 222 17.70 8.28 -4.59
N ARG A 223 16.66 7.52 -4.22
CA ARG A 223 16.14 7.43 -2.84
C ARG A 223 16.91 6.47 -1.95
N GLY A 224 17.97 5.81 -2.45
CA GLY A 224 18.86 4.97 -1.67
C GLY A 224 18.65 3.46 -1.82
N LEU A 225 18.00 2.99 -2.89
CA LEU A 225 17.95 1.55 -3.21
C LEU A 225 19.36 1.03 -3.50
N THR A 226 19.86 0.14 -2.64
CA THR A 226 21.21 -0.43 -2.74
C THR A 226 21.22 -1.93 -2.44
N GLY A 227 22.31 -2.61 -2.84
CA GLY A 227 22.58 -4.01 -2.49
C GLY A 227 21.70 -5.03 -3.20
N VAL A 228 21.03 -4.64 -4.28
CA VAL A 228 20.15 -5.54 -5.05
C VAL A 228 21.00 -6.61 -5.75
N ARG A 229 20.66 -7.86 -5.51
CA ARG A 229 21.35 -9.03 -6.10
C ARG A 229 20.49 -9.79 -7.08
N LEU A 230 19.18 -9.78 -6.87
CA LEU A 230 18.21 -10.41 -7.77
C LEU A 230 16.98 -9.54 -7.91
N VAL A 231 16.54 -9.35 -9.14
CA VAL A 231 15.25 -8.75 -9.45
C VAL A 231 14.36 -9.78 -10.13
N THR A 232 13.20 -10.07 -9.55
CA THR A 232 12.20 -10.98 -10.13
C THR A 232 11.12 -10.19 -10.83
N SER A 233 10.85 -10.49 -12.09
CA SER A 233 9.77 -9.86 -12.86
C SER A 233 9.24 -10.77 -13.98
N ASP A 234 8.25 -10.30 -14.72
CA ASP A 234 7.93 -10.86 -16.03
C ASP A 234 9.01 -10.49 -17.08
N ALA A 235 8.86 -11.01 -18.30
CA ALA A 235 9.83 -10.80 -19.38
C ALA A 235 9.49 -9.57 -20.24
N HIS A 236 8.95 -8.49 -19.65
CA HIS A 236 8.76 -7.25 -20.37
C HIS A 236 10.12 -6.63 -20.73
N LEU A 237 10.41 -6.47 -22.04
CA LEU A 237 11.72 -6.07 -22.55
C LEU A 237 12.25 -4.78 -21.90
N GLY A 238 11.41 -3.76 -21.85
CA GLY A 238 11.80 -2.47 -21.27
C GLY A 238 12.06 -2.51 -19.77
N LEU A 239 11.46 -3.47 -19.04
CA LEU A 239 11.74 -3.69 -17.63
C LEU A 239 13.11 -4.34 -17.45
N VAL A 240 13.42 -5.39 -18.22
CA VAL A 240 14.71 -6.07 -18.18
C VAL A 240 15.86 -5.13 -18.52
N GLU A 241 15.72 -4.33 -19.59
CA GLU A 241 16.68 -3.27 -19.94
C GLU A 241 16.88 -2.23 -18.83
N ALA A 242 15.80 -1.84 -18.17
CA ALA A 242 15.88 -0.87 -17.08
C ALA A 242 16.58 -1.44 -15.84
N ILE A 243 16.37 -2.73 -15.52
CA ILE A 243 17.10 -3.44 -14.45
C ILE A 243 18.60 -3.43 -14.75
N ALA A 244 19.00 -3.87 -15.94
CA ALA A 244 20.41 -3.91 -16.34
C ALA A 244 21.09 -2.53 -16.30
N ALA A 245 20.37 -1.48 -16.69
CA ALA A 245 20.90 -0.12 -16.74
C ALA A 245 21.02 0.55 -15.37
N ASN A 246 20.11 0.29 -14.43
CA ASN A 246 20.03 1.03 -13.17
C ASN A 246 20.53 0.23 -11.96
N LEU A 247 20.57 -1.09 -12.04
CA LEU A 247 20.98 -1.98 -10.96
C LEU A 247 22.17 -2.87 -11.41
N PRO A 248 23.34 -2.25 -11.66
CA PRO A 248 24.51 -3.00 -12.11
C PRO A 248 24.90 -4.05 -11.04
N GLY A 249 25.11 -5.29 -11.49
CA GLY A 249 25.42 -6.42 -10.63
C GLY A 249 24.19 -7.16 -10.08
N ALA A 250 22.96 -6.70 -10.32
CA ALA A 250 21.77 -7.48 -10.04
C ALA A 250 21.52 -8.51 -11.14
N THR A 251 21.26 -9.75 -10.78
CA THR A 251 20.82 -10.80 -11.71
C THR A 251 19.31 -10.65 -11.92
N TRP A 252 18.83 -10.90 -13.13
CA TRP A 252 17.41 -10.95 -13.42
C TRP A 252 16.87 -12.38 -13.32
N GLN A 253 15.78 -12.56 -12.58
CA GLN A 253 15.00 -13.80 -12.48
C GLN A 253 13.70 -13.63 -13.25
N ARG A 254 13.51 -14.38 -14.30
CA ARG A 254 12.22 -14.48 -14.98
C ARG A 254 11.21 -15.20 -14.10
N CYS A 255 10.06 -14.59 -13.84
CA CYS A 255 9.02 -15.19 -13.01
C CYS A 255 8.58 -16.56 -13.57
N ARG A 256 8.76 -17.62 -12.78
CA ARG A 256 8.43 -18.99 -13.22
C ARG A 256 6.97 -19.19 -13.62
N THR A 257 6.05 -18.45 -13.00
CA THR A 257 4.61 -18.54 -13.27
C THR A 257 4.28 -17.97 -14.65
N HIS A 258 4.79 -16.79 -14.95
CA HIS A 258 4.63 -16.16 -16.28
C HIS A 258 5.39 -16.97 -17.35
N TYR A 259 6.59 -17.45 -17.02
CA TYR A 259 7.36 -18.31 -17.92
C TYR A 259 6.62 -19.60 -18.28
N ALA A 260 6.03 -20.28 -17.31
CA ALA A 260 5.24 -21.49 -17.55
C ALA A 260 4.05 -21.20 -18.50
N ALA A 261 3.37 -20.07 -18.36
CA ALA A 261 2.30 -19.66 -19.26
C ALA A 261 2.83 -19.42 -20.69
N ASN A 262 3.98 -18.72 -20.81
CA ASN A 262 4.61 -18.47 -22.11
C ASN A 262 5.06 -19.77 -22.78
N LEU A 263 5.69 -20.69 -22.04
CA LEU A 263 6.08 -22.00 -22.55
C LEU A 263 4.86 -22.81 -23.05
N MET A 264 3.75 -22.77 -22.33
CA MET A 264 2.52 -23.43 -22.77
C MET A 264 1.95 -22.80 -24.04
N SER A 265 2.17 -21.51 -24.32
CA SER A 265 1.70 -20.88 -25.55
C SER A 265 2.37 -21.41 -26.81
N VAL A 266 3.62 -21.86 -26.72
CA VAL A 266 4.38 -22.49 -27.83
C VAL A 266 4.29 -24.01 -27.81
N THR A 267 3.64 -24.62 -26.80
CA THR A 267 3.49 -26.07 -26.65
C THR A 267 2.13 -26.52 -27.20
N PRO A 268 2.06 -27.60 -28.01
CA PRO A 268 0.79 -28.22 -28.40
C PRO A 268 -0.05 -28.61 -27.19
N LYS A 269 -1.35 -28.27 -27.20
CA LYS A 269 -2.25 -28.48 -26.04
C LYS A 269 -2.26 -29.92 -25.52
N ALA A 270 -2.15 -30.91 -26.40
CA ALA A 270 -2.09 -32.34 -26.02
C ALA A 270 -0.89 -32.71 -25.14
N LEU A 271 0.20 -31.92 -25.23
CA LEU A 271 1.44 -32.17 -24.49
C LEU A 271 1.62 -31.26 -23.27
N TRP A 272 0.69 -30.33 -23.02
CA TRP A 272 0.72 -29.44 -21.85
C TRP A 272 0.93 -30.17 -20.52
N PRO A 273 0.19 -31.27 -20.21
CA PRO A 273 0.40 -31.97 -18.94
C PRO A 273 1.82 -32.51 -18.79
N ALA A 274 2.40 -33.10 -19.85
CA ALA A 274 3.72 -33.67 -19.82
C ALA A 274 4.82 -32.61 -19.69
N VAL A 275 4.81 -31.57 -20.54
CA VAL A 275 5.81 -30.48 -20.50
C VAL A 275 5.71 -29.71 -19.20
N LYS A 276 4.48 -29.46 -18.72
CA LYS A 276 4.27 -28.78 -17.43
C LYS A 276 4.78 -29.59 -16.26
N ALA A 277 4.55 -30.91 -16.22
CA ALA A 277 5.06 -31.81 -15.18
C ALA A 277 6.59 -31.83 -15.17
N MET A 278 7.22 -31.92 -16.35
CA MET A 278 8.67 -31.85 -16.49
C MET A 278 9.24 -30.51 -16.03
N LEU A 279 8.63 -29.38 -16.42
CA LEU A 279 9.06 -28.07 -15.95
C LEU A 279 8.93 -27.95 -14.42
N HIS A 280 7.83 -28.43 -13.83
CA HIS A 280 7.64 -28.40 -12.38
C HIS A 280 8.71 -29.22 -11.65
N SER A 281 9.07 -30.40 -12.20
CA SER A 281 10.10 -31.25 -11.58
C SER A 281 11.48 -30.59 -11.51
N VAL A 282 11.77 -29.61 -12.34
CA VAL A 282 12.99 -28.77 -12.24
C VAL A 282 13.02 -27.99 -10.92
N TYR A 283 11.89 -27.41 -10.53
CA TYR A 283 11.80 -26.63 -9.30
C TYR A 283 11.72 -27.47 -8.02
N ASP A 284 11.43 -28.77 -8.14
CA ASP A 284 11.32 -29.70 -7.01
C ASP A 284 12.70 -30.29 -6.63
N GLN A 285 13.78 -29.89 -7.32
CA GLN A 285 15.12 -30.41 -7.06
C GLN A 285 15.74 -29.81 -5.80
N PRO A 286 16.56 -30.56 -5.04
CA PRO A 286 17.07 -30.13 -3.74
C PRO A 286 18.24 -29.13 -3.81
N ASP A 287 18.96 -29.05 -4.92
CA ASP A 287 20.16 -28.24 -5.10
C ASP A 287 20.34 -27.77 -6.54
N ALA A 288 21.22 -26.80 -6.74
CA ALA A 288 21.47 -26.17 -8.03
C ALA A 288 21.98 -27.13 -9.12
N ALA A 289 22.80 -28.13 -8.75
CA ALA A 289 23.31 -29.10 -9.70
C ALA A 289 22.16 -30.00 -10.21
N SER A 290 21.32 -30.48 -9.31
CA SER A 290 20.13 -31.25 -9.62
C SER A 290 19.11 -30.48 -10.44
N VAL A 291 18.91 -29.16 -10.14
CA VAL A 291 18.06 -28.25 -10.93
C VAL A 291 18.56 -28.21 -12.39
N ASN A 292 19.85 -27.94 -12.59
CA ASN A 292 20.43 -27.90 -13.94
C ASN A 292 20.32 -29.24 -14.66
N ALA A 293 20.67 -30.35 -14.01
CA ALA A 293 20.56 -31.68 -14.59
C ALA A 293 19.11 -32.05 -14.97
N GLN A 294 18.12 -31.62 -14.17
CA GLN A 294 16.71 -31.85 -14.50
C GLN A 294 16.24 -30.95 -15.64
N TYR A 295 16.79 -29.73 -15.75
CA TYR A 295 16.51 -28.87 -16.90
C TYR A 295 17.08 -29.46 -18.20
N ASP A 296 18.29 -30.04 -18.16
CA ASP A 296 18.89 -30.76 -19.30
C ASP A 296 18.00 -31.94 -19.74
N ARG A 297 17.48 -32.73 -18.80
CA ARG A 297 16.52 -33.80 -19.10
C ARG A 297 15.23 -33.30 -19.74
N LEU A 298 14.74 -32.10 -19.34
CA LEU A 298 13.60 -31.48 -19.98
C LEU A 298 13.92 -31.07 -21.42
N LEU A 299 15.10 -30.49 -21.66
CA LEU A 299 15.57 -30.15 -23.02
C LEU A 299 15.67 -31.41 -23.89
N ASP A 300 16.31 -32.49 -23.41
CA ASP A 300 16.43 -33.75 -24.11
C ASP A 300 15.05 -34.37 -24.45
N TYR A 301 14.10 -34.28 -23.52
CA TYR A 301 12.74 -34.79 -23.73
C TYR A 301 11.99 -34.09 -24.85
N VAL A 302 12.19 -32.79 -25.02
CA VAL A 302 11.48 -31.97 -26.03
C VAL A 302 12.23 -31.82 -27.33
N ASN A 303 13.55 -32.04 -27.34
CA ASN A 303 14.45 -31.77 -28.47
C ASN A 303 13.94 -32.31 -29.81
N ASP A 304 13.67 -33.60 -29.87
CA ASP A 304 13.30 -34.30 -31.12
C ASP A 304 11.83 -34.09 -31.51
N LYS A 305 10.97 -33.81 -30.53
CA LYS A 305 9.51 -33.80 -30.71
C LYS A 305 8.92 -32.40 -30.80
N LEU A 306 9.57 -31.43 -30.19
CA LEU A 306 9.05 -30.06 -30.00
C LEU A 306 10.18 -29.02 -30.15
N PRO A 307 10.77 -28.85 -31.35
CA PRO A 307 11.92 -27.97 -31.54
C PRO A 307 11.66 -26.53 -31.03
N ALA A 308 10.49 -25.97 -31.30
CA ALA A 308 10.12 -24.59 -30.83
C ALA A 308 10.06 -24.50 -29.29
N VAL A 309 9.67 -25.57 -28.61
CA VAL A 309 9.67 -25.62 -27.12
C VAL A 309 11.11 -25.78 -26.62
N CYS A 310 11.96 -26.54 -27.30
CA CYS A 310 13.37 -26.69 -26.97
C CYS A 310 14.10 -25.34 -27.09
N ASP A 311 13.93 -24.65 -28.22
CA ASP A 311 14.53 -23.33 -28.44
C ASP A 311 14.09 -22.32 -27.38
N HIS A 312 12.79 -22.32 -27.03
CA HIS A 312 12.24 -21.43 -26.01
C HIS A 312 12.80 -21.72 -24.60
N LEU A 313 13.02 -23.00 -24.27
CA LEU A 313 13.64 -23.42 -23.01
C LEU A 313 15.12 -23.04 -22.99
N ASP A 314 15.87 -23.33 -24.04
CA ASP A 314 17.31 -23.08 -24.12
C ASP A 314 17.61 -21.58 -23.97
N GLN A 315 16.89 -20.72 -24.68
CA GLN A 315 17.02 -19.28 -24.62
C GLN A 315 16.69 -18.68 -23.24
N ALA A 316 15.75 -19.29 -22.52
CA ALA A 316 15.31 -18.80 -21.22
C ALA A 316 16.08 -19.39 -20.02
N ARG A 317 16.96 -20.34 -20.25
CA ARG A 317 17.64 -21.12 -19.19
C ARG A 317 18.26 -20.24 -18.11
N ALA A 318 19.09 -19.29 -18.50
CA ALA A 318 19.81 -18.41 -17.58
C ALA A 318 18.85 -17.60 -16.70
N ASP A 319 17.80 -17.07 -17.31
CA ASP A 319 16.85 -16.17 -16.66
C ASP A 319 15.88 -16.91 -15.73
N VAL A 320 15.48 -18.12 -16.13
CA VAL A 320 14.53 -18.96 -15.37
C VAL A 320 15.20 -19.67 -14.20
N LEU A 321 16.50 -19.99 -14.32
CA LEU A 321 17.28 -20.69 -13.29
C LEU A 321 18.17 -19.75 -12.44
N ALA A 322 18.07 -18.44 -12.59
CA ALA A 322 18.89 -17.48 -11.85
C ALA A 322 18.76 -17.64 -10.32
N PHE A 323 17.60 -18.06 -9.83
CA PHE A 323 17.35 -18.35 -8.41
C PHE A 323 18.27 -19.42 -7.84
N ALA A 324 18.70 -20.39 -8.66
CA ALA A 324 19.48 -21.54 -8.22
C ALA A 324 20.90 -21.16 -7.71
N SER A 325 21.38 -19.96 -8.05
CA SER A 325 22.63 -19.43 -7.50
C SER A 325 22.54 -19.02 -6.03
N PHE A 326 21.33 -18.91 -5.47
CA PHE A 326 21.09 -18.52 -4.09
C PHE A 326 20.84 -19.74 -3.19
N PRO A 327 20.93 -19.59 -1.85
CA PRO A 327 20.61 -20.67 -0.91
C PRO A 327 19.21 -21.24 -1.12
N THR A 328 19.04 -22.55 -1.04
CA THR A 328 17.76 -23.24 -1.29
C THR A 328 16.60 -22.70 -0.44
N GLY A 329 16.90 -22.26 0.78
CA GLY A 329 15.87 -21.72 1.68
C GLY A 329 15.19 -20.43 1.22
N VAL A 330 15.66 -19.73 0.16
CA VAL A 330 15.00 -18.54 -0.39
C VAL A 330 14.31 -18.81 -1.73
N TRP A 331 14.51 -19.95 -2.35
CA TRP A 331 14.04 -20.21 -3.71
C TRP A 331 12.55 -19.96 -3.91
N THR A 332 11.73 -20.45 -2.97
CA THR A 332 10.26 -20.30 -3.03
C THR A 332 9.80 -18.84 -2.97
N GLN A 333 10.60 -17.95 -2.40
CA GLN A 333 10.32 -16.52 -2.26
C GLN A 333 10.79 -15.70 -3.45
N ILE A 334 11.81 -16.19 -4.22
CA ILE A 334 12.48 -15.38 -5.24
C ILE A 334 12.24 -15.85 -6.69
N TRP A 335 11.81 -17.11 -6.94
CA TRP A 335 11.64 -17.62 -8.30
C TRP A 335 10.34 -17.19 -9.00
N SER A 336 9.44 -16.51 -8.30
CA SER A 336 8.17 -16.05 -8.87
C SER A 336 7.75 -14.70 -8.30
N ASN A 337 6.91 -14.01 -9.05
CA ASN A 337 6.32 -12.74 -8.66
C ASN A 337 5.01 -12.91 -7.83
N ASN A 338 4.72 -14.12 -7.34
CA ASN A 338 3.52 -14.43 -6.57
C ASN A 338 3.27 -13.47 -5.38
N PRO A 339 4.28 -12.97 -4.65
CA PRO A 339 4.06 -11.96 -3.62
C PRO A 339 3.45 -10.67 -4.15
N ASN A 340 3.91 -10.19 -5.32
CA ASN A 340 3.36 -9.02 -5.98
C ASN A 340 1.99 -9.31 -6.60
N GLU A 341 1.73 -10.53 -7.06
CA GLU A 341 0.40 -10.92 -7.56
C GLU A 341 -0.68 -10.86 -6.46
N ARG A 342 -0.32 -11.17 -5.20
CA ARG A 342 -1.23 -10.98 -4.06
C ARG A 342 -1.50 -9.51 -3.81
N LEU A 343 -0.45 -8.68 -3.81
CA LEU A 343 -0.54 -7.24 -3.69
C LEU A 343 -1.40 -6.64 -4.80
N ASN A 344 -1.20 -7.08 -6.04
CA ASN A 344 -1.98 -6.67 -7.21
C ASN A 344 -3.46 -7.03 -7.07
N ARG A 345 -3.80 -8.18 -6.47
CA ARG A 345 -5.19 -8.55 -6.17
C ARG A 345 -5.82 -7.60 -5.15
N GLU A 346 -5.10 -7.21 -4.10
CA GLU A 346 -5.58 -6.24 -3.12
C GLU A 346 -5.79 -4.85 -3.77
N ILE A 347 -4.87 -4.41 -4.60
CA ILE A 347 -5.03 -3.19 -5.38
C ILE A 347 -6.27 -3.29 -6.28
N ARG A 348 -6.41 -4.36 -7.08
CA ARG A 348 -7.55 -4.56 -7.98
C ARG A 348 -8.87 -4.60 -7.24
N ARG A 349 -8.97 -5.31 -6.12
CA ARG A 349 -10.19 -5.38 -5.31
C ARG A 349 -10.74 -4.00 -4.96
N ARG A 350 -9.87 -3.01 -4.74
CA ARG A 350 -10.22 -1.64 -4.38
C ARG A 350 -10.40 -0.74 -5.61
N THR A 351 -9.59 -0.93 -6.64
CA THR A 351 -9.64 -0.12 -7.86
C THR A 351 -10.76 -0.52 -8.82
N ASP A 352 -11.16 -1.79 -8.88
CA ASP A 352 -12.24 -2.29 -9.74
C ASP A 352 -13.60 -1.64 -9.41
N SER A 353 -13.80 -1.24 -8.15
CA SER A 353 -14.99 -0.50 -7.74
C SER A 353 -15.08 0.91 -8.34
N VAL A 354 -13.93 1.50 -8.70
CA VAL A 354 -13.82 2.80 -9.38
C VAL A 354 -13.96 2.63 -10.88
N GLY A 355 -13.33 1.61 -11.46
CA GLY A 355 -13.32 1.25 -12.86
C GLY A 355 -12.54 2.22 -13.74
N ILE A 356 -12.99 3.48 -13.89
CA ILE A 356 -12.31 4.53 -14.66
C ILE A 356 -11.97 5.70 -13.75
N PHE A 357 -10.69 5.96 -13.57
CA PHE A 357 -10.20 7.06 -12.75
C PHE A 357 -10.37 8.42 -13.43
N PRO A 358 -10.68 9.50 -12.68
CA PRO A 358 -10.85 10.83 -13.25
C PRO A 358 -9.54 11.43 -13.77
N ASN A 359 -8.40 11.09 -13.16
CA ASN A 359 -7.05 11.51 -13.52
C ASN A 359 -6.00 10.58 -12.89
N ARG A 360 -4.72 10.71 -13.26
CA ARG A 360 -3.62 9.88 -12.71
C ARG A 360 -3.39 10.12 -11.23
N GLN A 361 -3.58 11.33 -10.73
CA GLN A 361 -3.43 11.63 -9.31
C GLN A 361 -4.39 10.82 -8.45
N ALA A 362 -5.62 10.59 -8.94
CA ALA A 362 -6.59 9.74 -8.25
C ALA A 362 -6.15 8.26 -8.20
N ILE A 363 -5.45 7.77 -9.23
CA ILE A 363 -4.82 6.44 -9.21
C ILE A 363 -3.70 6.40 -8.17
N ILE A 364 -2.78 7.37 -8.21
CA ILE A 364 -1.65 7.47 -7.26
C ILE A 364 -2.18 7.50 -5.82
N ARG A 365 -3.21 8.30 -5.56
CA ARG A 365 -3.83 8.42 -4.23
C ARG A 365 -4.38 7.09 -3.73
N LEU A 366 -5.21 6.41 -4.53
CA LEU A 366 -5.84 5.15 -4.10
C LEU A 366 -4.81 4.02 -4.01
N VAL A 367 -4.02 3.82 -5.05
CA VAL A 367 -3.01 2.75 -5.07
C VAL A 367 -1.93 3.01 -4.04
N GLY A 368 -1.44 4.25 -3.92
CA GLY A 368 -0.41 4.62 -2.96
C GLY A 368 -0.86 4.41 -1.51
N ALA A 369 -2.11 4.73 -1.20
CA ALA A 369 -2.66 4.50 0.13
C ALA A 369 -2.82 3.00 0.44
N VAL A 370 -3.29 2.18 -0.52
CA VAL A 370 -3.33 0.70 -0.38
C VAL A 370 -1.93 0.14 -0.15
N LEU A 371 -0.94 0.66 -0.87
CA LEU A 371 0.44 0.21 -0.73
C LEU A 371 1.07 0.64 0.60
N ALA A 372 0.74 1.83 1.11
CA ALA A 372 1.19 2.30 2.42
C ALA A 372 0.61 1.42 3.54
N GLU A 373 -0.70 1.15 3.53
CA GLU A 373 -1.36 0.24 4.45
C GLU A 373 -0.71 -1.16 4.45
N GLN A 374 -0.48 -1.72 3.25
CA GLN A 374 0.15 -3.03 3.13
C GLN A 374 1.61 -3.04 3.58
N ASN A 375 2.33 -1.94 3.40
CA ASN A 375 3.69 -1.79 3.88
C ASN A 375 3.75 -1.81 5.41
N ASP A 376 2.83 -1.12 6.07
CA ASP A 376 2.72 -1.10 7.54
C ASP A 376 2.35 -2.49 8.09
N GLU A 377 1.40 -3.20 7.46
CA GLU A 377 1.08 -4.59 7.81
C GLU A 377 2.31 -5.51 7.69
N TRP A 378 3.15 -5.32 6.67
CA TRP A 378 4.36 -6.12 6.50
C TRP A 378 5.44 -5.79 7.52
N ALA A 379 5.55 -4.54 7.94
CA ALA A 379 6.49 -4.11 8.96
C ALA A 379 6.14 -4.69 10.36
N GLU A 380 4.85 -4.77 10.68
CA GLU A 380 4.34 -5.36 11.93
C GLU A 380 4.27 -6.90 11.89
N GLY A 381 4.26 -7.48 10.68
CA GLY A 381 4.11 -8.90 10.45
C GLY A 381 5.36 -9.72 10.75
N ARG A 382 5.27 -11.03 10.48
CA ARG A 382 6.43 -11.92 10.56
C ARG A 382 7.44 -11.58 9.46
N ARG A 383 8.73 -11.73 9.78
CA ARG A 383 9.80 -11.63 8.78
C ARG A 383 9.54 -12.53 7.58
N TYR A 384 9.77 -11.99 6.42
CA TYR A 384 9.60 -12.72 5.16
C TYR A 384 10.77 -13.67 4.89
N LEU A 385 12.00 -13.25 5.28
CA LEU A 385 13.22 -14.06 5.25
C LEU A 385 13.92 -14.01 6.61
N SER A 386 14.53 -15.12 7.01
CA SER A 386 15.40 -15.15 8.20
C SER A 386 16.70 -14.41 7.93
N LEU A 387 17.29 -13.79 8.97
CA LEU A 387 18.52 -13.02 8.86
C LEU A 387 19.71 -13.89 8.41
N ASP A 388 19.78 -15.14 8.88
CA ASP A 388 20.85 -16.09 8.51
C ASP A 388 20.84 -16.38 7.01
N ILE A 389 19.66 -16.61 6.44
CA ILE A 389 19.51 -16.92 5.03
C ILE A 389 19.76 -15.70 4.16
N LEU A 390 19.36 -14.52 4.65
CA LEU A 390 19.61 -13.24 3.99
C LEU A 390 21.10 -12.93 3.95
N THR A 391 21.82 -13.15 5.07
CA THR A 391 23.28 -13.01 5.14
C THR A 391 23.98 -13.97 4.17
N LYS A 392 23.59 -15.23 4.16
CA LYS A 392 24.12 -16.22 3.20
C LYS A 392 23.87 -15.81 1.75
N SER A 393 22.71 -15.27 1.46
CA SER A 393 22.35 -14.79 0.12
C SER A 393 23.22 -13.61 -0.34
N ARG A 394 23.67 -12.77 0.57
CA ARG A 394 24.58 -11.64 0.29
C ARG A 394 26.02 -12.07 0.04
N LEU A 395 26.45 -13.17 0.63
CA LEU A 395 27.80 -13.72 0.48
C LEU A 395 27.94 -14.63 -0.77
N THR A 396 26.85 -15.07 -1.37
CA THR A 396 26.88 -15.91 -2.56
C THR A 396 27.58 -15.19 -3.72
N PRO A 397 28.60 -15.78 -4.39
CA PRO A 397 29.22 -15.15 -5.56
C PRO A 397 28.18 -14.91 -6.65
N GLN A 398 28.19 -13.71 -7.24
CA GLN A 398 27.37 -13.47 -8.43
C GLN A 398 28.05 -14.10 -9.65
N PRO A 399 27.30 -14.69 -10.58
CA PRO A 399 27.88 -15.07 -11.86
C PRO A 399 28.41 -13.79 -12.51
N THR A 400 29.69 -13.79 -12.83
CA THR A 400 30.33 -12.71 -13.61
C THR A 400 29.56 -12.58 -14.92
N GLN A 401 28.95 -11.43 -15.19
CA GLN A 401 28.37 -11.17 -16.50
C GLN A 401 29.52 -11.27 -17.50
N GLN A 402 29.47 -12.29 -18.35
CA GLN A 402 30.32 -12.33 -19.54
C GLN A 402 29.89 -11.15 -20.40
N GLU A 403 30.81 -10.23 -20.64
CA GLU A 403 30.68 -9.19 -21.65
C GLU A 403 30.39 -9.88 -23.01
N ASP A 404 29.45 -9.27 -23.74
CA ASP A 404 29.10 -9.54 -25.12
C ASP A 404 28.29 -10.80 -25.46
N THR A 405 26.97 -10.73 -25.25
CA THR A 405 26.04 -11.25 -26.26
C THR A 405 24.81 -10.31 -26.33
N PRO A 406 24.48 -9.73 -27.47
CA PRO A 406 23.28 -8.91 -27.60
C PRO A 406 22.04 -9.79 -27.35
N LEU A 407 21.22 -9.38 -26.40
CA LEU A 407 19.93 -10.01 -26.06
C LEU A 407 19.04 -10.11 -27.30
N LYS A 408 19.00 -11.28 -27.91
CA LYS A 408 17.96 -11.65 -28.87
C LYS A 408 16.77 -12.18 -28.07
N LEU A 409 15.88 -11.27 -27.71
CA LEU A 409 14.58 -11.63 -27.15
C LEU A 409 13.63 -11.89 -28.32
N SER A 410 13.22 -13.12 -28.50
CA SER A 410 12.08 -13.47 -29.34
C SER A 410 10.79 -13.05 -28.62
N ALA A 411 9.95 -12.34 -29.35
CA ALA A 411 8.64 -11.87 -28.94
C ALA A 411 7.68 -12.99 -28.53
#